data_5bf1404c56faf7507d30dffede71ba81
#
_entry.id   5bf1404c56faf7507d30dffede71ba81
#
_cell.length_a   1.000
_cell.length_b   1.000
_cell.length_c   1.000
_cell.angle_alpha   90.00
_cell.angle_beta   90.00
_cell.angle_gamma   90.00
#
_symmetry.space_group_name_H-M   'P 1'
#
loop_
_entity.id
_entity.type
_entity.pdbx_description
1 polymer ?
#
loop_
_entity_poly.entity_id
_entity_poly.type
_entity_poly.pdbx_seq_one_letter_code
_entity_poly.pdbx_strand_id
1 'polypeptide(L)'
;ADEAGVVVAGDGSETAVFSEDGTPVKKTVKAADINMKVQDSYDFPFLGLKAVLPEELKKQIENSDMLMITEEEWNDDMTGFKYAFFHWNKLTEDQKNEDVNLLGTGYEDWLKSIERVGTLGVYSKDVIDDLDSITGCNEHKELGTSEDGNYKYYLSINKDAESDLTDEIEKIETTITEMTAFDPSKSVFDMPAENANPDAENVGAFETTDIDGNAYTEKVFSDYDLTLVNCFTTWCSPCVNEMPDLDKLYQEMKEKGVGVVGMVIDSVGEDGTTDEDTVKKAQILKEKTGVTYPLLIPDAGNMNGRISGLSSFPESFFV
;
A
#
# COMPACT_ATOMS: atom_id res chain seq x y z
N ALA A 1 9.70 32.80 3.84
CA ALA A 1 10.43 31.57 3.58
C ALA A 1 9.74 30.50 4.41
N ASP A 2 9.01 29.64 3.74
CA ASP A 2 8.22 28.57 4.37
C ASP A 2 9.20 27.57 4.96
N GLU A 3 9.13 27.36 6.27
CA GLU A 3 9.92 26.33 6.94
C GLU A 3 9.22 24.99 6.77
N ALA A 4 9.50 24.33 5.66
CA ALA A 4 9.12 22.94 5.47
C ALA A 4 10.00 22.06 6.37
N GLY A 5 9.41 21.16 7.15
CA GLY A 5 10.13 20.13 7.90
C GLY A 5 10.65 19.07 6.93
N VAL A 6 11.90 18.66 7.07
CA VAL A 6 12.49 17.55 6.30
C VAL A 6 12.75 16.39 7.24
N VAL A 7 12.27 15.22 6.90
CA VAL A 7 12.54 13.96 7.61
C VAL A 7 13.29 13.03 6.66
N VAL A 8 14.39 12.47 7.13
CA VAL A 8 15.23 11.53 6.40
C VAL A 8 15.18 10.21 7.13
N ALA A 9 14.97 9.09 6.42
CA ALA A 9 15.09 7.74 6.98
C ALA A 9 16.51 7.51 7.53
N GLY A 10 16.65 6.64 8.52
CA GLY A 10 17.93 6.40 9.20
C GLY A 10 19.04 5.92 8.29
N ASP A 11 18.71 5.20 7.21
CA ASP A 11 19.63 4.76 6.16
C ASP A 11 19.78 5.80 5.00
N GLY A 12 19.01 6.89 5.03
CA GLY A 12 19.00 7.91 3.98
C GLY A 12 18.25 7.52 2.70
N SER A 13 17.59 6.37 2.67
CA SER A 13 16.87 5.87 1.48
C SER A 13 15.57 6.63 1.21
N GLU A 14 14.96 7.18 2.25
CA GLU A 14 13.70 7.91 2.14
C GLU A 14 13.81 9.32 2.72
N THR A 15 13.28 10.31 2.01
CA THR A 15 13.19 11.70 2.48
C THR A 15 11.78 12.23 2.28
N ALA A 16 11.15 12.72 3.34
CA ALA A 16 9.85 13.36 3.29
C ALA A 16 9.95 14.85 3.68
N VAL A 17 9.23 15.69 2.94
CA VAL A 17 9.11 17.12 3.19
C VAL A 17 7.65 17.43 3.51
N PHE A 18 7.39 18.15 4.58
CA PHE A 18 6.05 18.49 5.04
C PHE A 18 5.82 20.00 4.94
N SER A 19 4.59 20.40 4.59
CA SER A 19 4.11 21.78 4.70
C SER A 19 3.88 22.19 6.17
N GLU A 20 3.61 23.46 6.41
CA GLU A 20 3.37 24.01 7.77
C GLU A 20 2.18 23.34 8.49
N ASP A 21 1.20 22.82 7.75
CA ASP A 21 0.04 22.10 8.28
C ASP A 21 0.27 20.59 8.50
N GLY A 22 1.51 20.12 8.29
CA GLY A 22 1.88 18.72 8.45
C GLY A 22 1.60 17.84 7.23
N THR A 23 1.04 18.39 6.14
CA THR A 23 0.78 17.63 4.92
C THR A 23 2.10 17.28 4.22
N PRO A 24 2.36 16.01 3.85
CA PRO A 24 3.54 15.65 3.08
C PRO A 24 3.44 16.24 1.67
N VAL A 25 4.40 17.09 1.30
CA VAL A 25 4.48 17.76 -0.01
C VAL A 25 5.51 17.12 -0.93
N LYS A 26 6.42 16.35 -0.38
CA LYS A 26 7.40 15.56 -1.11
C LYS A 26 7.78 14.33 -0.29
N LYS A 27 7.77 13.16 -0.92
CA LYS A 27 8.29 11.92 -0.37
C LYS A 27 9.19 11.29 -1.42
N THR A 28 10.47 11.17 -1.12
CA THR A 28 11.47 10.66 -2.07
C THR A 28 12.05 9.35 -1.54
N VAL A 29 12.06 8.34 -2.40
CA VAL A 29 12.69 7.02 -2.17
C VAL A 29 13.61 6.70 -3.33
N LYS A 30 14.54 5.77 -3.16
CA LYS A 30 15.28 5.23 -4.27
C LYS A 30 14.37 4.37 -5.16
N ALA A 31 14.57 4.42 -6.47
CA ALA A 31 13.77 3.63 -7.39
C ALA A 31 13.85 2.12 -7.09
N ALA A 32 15.02 1.63 -6.68
CA ALA A 32 15.22 0.25 -6.27
C ALA A 32 14.35 -0.18 -5.06
N ASP A 33 13.96 0.76 -4.20
CA ASP A 33 13.20 0.50 -2.97
C ASP A 33 11.68 0.57 -3.19
N ILE A 34 11.22 0.87 -4.42
CA ILE A 34 9.79 0.93 -4.75
C ILE A 34 9.18 -0.46 -4.96
N ASN A 35 10.00 -1.47 -5.21
CA ASN A 35 9.58 -2.81 -5.58
C ASN A 35 8.58 -3.42 -4.59
N MET A 36 7.60 -4.15 -5.13
CA MET A 36 6.80 -5.06 -4.31
C MET A 36 7.67 -6.16 -3.76
N LYS A 37 7.34 -6.63 -2.56
CA LYS A 37 8.00 -7.79 -1.96
C LYS A 37 7.73 -9.04 -2.80
N VAL A 38 8.79 -9.77 -3.12
CA VAL A 38 8.68 -11.04 -3.84
C VAL A 38 8.07 -12.10 -2.92
N GLN A 39 7.08 -12.82 -3.43
CA GLN A 39 6.38 -13.90 -2.74
C GLN A 39 6.38 -15.17 -3.59
N ASP A 40 6.15 -16.33 -2.97
CA ASP A 40 6.04 -17.60 -3.68
C ASP A 40 4.83 -17.64 -4.61
N SER A 41 3.73 -17.01 -4.20
CA SER A 41 2.52 -16.85 -5.00
C SER A 41 1.76 -15.58 -4.62
N TYR A 42 1.00 -15.07 -5.55
CA TYR A 42 0.10 -13.94 -5.36
C TYR A 42 -1.33 -14.44 -5.54
N ASP A 43 -2.20 -14.17 -4.58
CA ASP A 43 -3.61 -14.54 -4.62
C ASP A 43 -4.47 -13.30 -4.35
N PHE A 44 -5.14 -12.79 -5.39
CA PHE A 44 -5.97 -11.59 -5.32
C PHE A 44 -7.44 -11.98 -5.49
N PRO A 45 -8.15 -12.24 -4.40
CA PRO A 45 -9.54 -12.70 -4.47
C PRO A 45 -10.49 -11.68 -5.10
N PHE A 46 -10.27 -10.37 -4.93
CA PHE A 46 -11.09 -9.34 -5.59
C PHE A 46 -10.92 -9.33 -7.11
N LEU A 47 -9.73 -9.69 -7.60
CA LEU A 47 -9.45 -9.83 -9.02
C LEU A 47 -9.78 -11.23 -9.56
N GLY A 48 -10.00 -12.22 -8.71
CA GLY A 48 -10.11 -13.60 -9.13
C GLY A 48 -8.86 -14.10 -9.85
N LEU A 49 -7.68 -13.65 -9.41
CA LEU A 49 -6.40 -13.89 -10.07
C LEU A 49 -5.38 -14.46 -9.09
N LYS A 50 -4.79 -15.61 -9.45
CA LYS A 50 -3.58 -16.12 -8.81
C LYS A 50 -2.43 -16.11 -9.81
N ALA A 51 -1.23 -15.79 -9.32
CA ALA A 51 -0.02 -15.75 -10.12
C ALA A 51 1.15 -16.37 -9.38
N VAL A 52 2.00 -17.12 -10.09
CA VAL A 52 3.27 -17.64 -9.60
C VAL A 52 4.36 -17.17 -10.56
N LEU A 53 5.33 -16.44 -10.03
CA LEU A 53 6.43 -15.91 -10.83
C LEU A 53 7.51 -16.98 -11.04
N PRO A 54 8.14 -17.05 -12.22
CA PRO A 54 9.31 -17.91 -12.42
C PRO A 54 10.50 -17.42 -11.57
N GLU A 55 11.34 -18.36 -11.15
CA GLU A 55 12.46 -18.08 -10.23
C GLU A 55 13.46 -17.04 -10.76
N GLU A 56 13.65 -16.97 -12.07
CA GLU A 56 14.56 -15.99 -12.65
C GLU A 56 13.97 -14.57 -12.57
N LEU A 57 12.65 -14.41 -12.80
CA LEU A 57 11.96 -13.15 -12.64
C LEU A 57 11.99 -12.68 -11.18
N LYS A 58 11.77 -13.60 -10.21
CA LYS A 58 11.90 -13.28 -8.78
C LYS A 58 13.27 -12.70 -8.45
N LYS A 59 14.35 -13.32 -8.91
CA LYS A 59 15.73 -12.83 -8.69
C LYS A 59 15.96 -11.45 -9.31
N GLN A 60 15.43 -11.20 -10.51
CA GLN A 60 15.56 -9.89 -11.15
C GLN A 60 14.85 -8.80 -10.34
N ILE A 61 13.69 -9.12 -9.72
CA ILE A 61 12.96 -8.21 -8.85
C ILE A 61 13.74 -7.99 -7.54
N GLU A 62 14.22 -9.05 -6.90
CA GLU A 62 15.02 -8.98 -5.65
C GLU A 62 16.31 -8.18 -5.83
N ASN A 63 16.94 -8.25 -7.00
CA ASN A 63 18.14 -7.47 -7.35
C ASN A 63 17.83 -6.06 -7.85
N SER A 64 16.56 -5.69 -7.95
CA SER A 64 16.08 -4.44 -8.52
C SER A 64 16.48 -4.21 -9.99
N ASP A 65 16.81 -5.28 -10.73
CA ASP A 65 16.99 -5.24 -12.19
C ASP A 65 15.63 -5.07 -12.88
N MET A 66 14.59 -5.60 -12.24
CA MET A 66 13.20 -5.50 -12.65
C MET A 66 12.38 -4.87 -11.53
N LEU A 67 11.68 -3.79 -11.83
CA LEU A 67 10.68 -3.21 -10.95
C LEU A 67 9.34 -3.91 -11.15
N MET A 68 8.72 -4.39 -10.07
CA MET A 68 7.37 -4.93 -10.06
C MET A 68 6.48 -4.07 -9.18
N ILE A 69 5.44 -3.49 -9.76
CA ILE A 69 4.44 -2.67 -9.05
C ILE A 69 3.05 -2.93 -9.61
N THR A 70 2.04 -2.42 -8.95
CA THR A 70 0.63 -2.53 -9.36
C THR A 70 0.06 -1.20 -9.78
N GLU A 71 -0.93 -1.25 -10.66
CA GLU A 71 -1.71 -0.11 -11.08
C GLU A 71 -3.19 -0.50 -11.13
N GLU A 72 -4.08 0.37 -10.65
CA GLU A 72 -5.52 0.18 -10.69
C GLU A 72 -6.23 1.48 -11.02
N GLU A 73 -7.35 1.38 -11.75
CA GLU A 73 -8.26 2.49 -11.98
C GLU A 73 -9.70 2.07 -11.70
N TRP A 74 -10.37 2.86 -10.90
CA TRP A 74 -11.72 2.62 -10.44
C TRP A 74 -12.75 3.24 -11.38
N ASN A 75 -13.97 2.70 -11.34
CA ASN A 75 -15.09 3.34 -11.99
C ASN A 75 -15.44 4.68 -11.30
N ASP A 76 -16.02 5.58 -12.03
CA ASP A 76 -16.37 6.92 -11.53
C ASP A 76 -17.38 6.87 -10.36
N ASP A 77 -18.18 5.82 -10.29
CA ASP A 77 -19.17 5.58 -9.23
C ASP A 77 -18.66 4.70 -8.09
N MET A 78 -17.37 4.30 -8.13
CA MET A 78 -16.72 3.45 -7.13
C MET A 78 -17.41 2.08 -6.91
N THR A 79 -18.17 1.59 -7.89
CA THR A 79 -18.84 0.28 -7.80
C THR A 79 -18.02 -0.88 -8.35
N GLY A 80 -16.89 -0.60 -8.97
CA GLY A 80 -15.97 -1.55 -9.55
C GLY A 80 -14.70 -0.87 -10.06
N PHE A 81 -13.86 -1.58 -10.77
CA PHE A 81 -12.66 -1.05 -11.38
C PHE A 81 -12.71 -1.17 -12.90
N LYS A 82 -12.00 -0.27 -13.59
CA LYS A 82 -11.82 -0.30 -15.04
C LYS A 82 -10.74 -1.30 -15.42
N TYR A 83 -9.62 -1.26 -14.69
CA TYR A 83 -8.50 -2.19 -14.82
C TYR A 83 -7.70 -2.29 -13.53
N ALA A 84 -7.00 -3.39 -13.39
CA ALA A 84 -6.01 -3.62 -12.35
C ALA A 84 -4.95 -4.59 -12.89
N PHE A 85 -3.68 -4.23 -12.80
CA PHE A 85 -2.60 -5.06 -13.32
C PHE A 85 -1.29 -4.89 -12.55
N PHE A 86 -0.51 -5.96 -12.50
CA PHE A 86 0.92 -5.88 -12.27
C PHE A 86 1.61 -5.38 -13.52
N HIS A 87 2.68 -4.65 -13.32
CA HIS A 87 3.58 -4.35 -14.41
C HIS A 87 5.05 -4.48 -14.00
N TRP A 88 5.83 -4.93 -14.95
CA TRP A 88 7.25 -5.11 -14.83
C TRP A 88 7.96 -4.12 -15.72
N ASN A 89 8.95 -3.42 -15.12
CA ASN A 89 9.73 -2.41 -15.82
C ASN A 89 11.20 -2.66 -15.55
N LYS A 90 12.01 -2.61 -16.61
CA LYS A 90 13.46 -2.73 -16.50
C LYS A 90 14.04 -1.46 -15.86
N LEU A 91 14.95 -1.64 -14.90
CA LEU A 91 15.76 -0.57 -14.34
C LEU A 91 17.20 -0.71 -14.78
N THR A 92 17.79 0.36 -15.32
CA THR A 92 19.23 0.47 -15.50
C THR A 92 19.94 0.74 -14.17
N GLU A 93 21.24 0.50 -14.10
CA GLU A 93 22.03 0.78 -12.88
C GLU A 93 21.94 2.23 -12.42
N ASP A 94 21.83 3.17 -13.36
CA ASP A 94 21.65 4.58 -13.02
C ASP A 94 20.25 4.83 -12.45
N GLN A 95 19.20 4.24 -13.06
CA GLN A 95 17.82 4.38 -12.62
C GLN A 95 17.56 3.79 -11.23
N LYS A 96 18.21 2.67 -10.84
CA LYS A 96 18.08 2.10 -9.49
C LYS A 96 18.39 3.10 -8.38
N ASN A 97 19.33 4.01 -8.63
CA ASN A 97 19.78 5.01 -7.67
C ASN A 97 19.07 6.36 -7.81
N GLU A 98 18.12 6.49 -8.73
CA GLU A 98 17.32 7.70 -8.87
C GLU A 98 16.46 7.95 -7.63
N ASP A 99 16.35 9.23 -7.27
CA ASP A 99 15.42 9.68 -6.23
C ASP A 99 14.05 9.94 -6.87
N VAL A 100 13.08 9.10 -6.53
CA VAL A 100 11.71 9.16 -7.06
C VAL A 100 10.80 9.84 -6.06
N ASN A 101 10.11 10.89 -6.47
CA ASN A 101 9.09 11.51 -5.64
C ASN A 101 7.76 10.74 -5.80
N LEU A 102 7.32 10.09 -4.74
CA LEU A 102 6.09 9.29 -4.73
C LEU A 102 4.80 10.13 -4.67
N LEU A 103 4.90 11.46 -4.54
CA LEU A 103 3.75 12.34 -4.44
C LEU A 103 3.56 13.15 -5.71
N GLY A 104 2.29 13.34 -6.08
CA GLY A 104 1.91 14.14 -7.23
C GLY A 104 2.32 13.51 -8.58
N THR A 105 2.38 14.33 -9.62
CA THR A 105 2.64 13.86 -11.01
C THR A 105 4.08 13.37 -11.24
N GLY A 106 5.01 13.65 -10.32
CA GLY A 106 6.41 13.25 -10.47
C GLY A 106 6.59 11.74 -10.54
N TYR A 107 5.78 10.97 -9.81
CA TYR A 107 5.79 9.52 -9.85
C TYR A 107 5.31 8.97 -11.21
N GLU A 108 4.20 9.49 -11.72
CA GLU A 108 3.66 9.08 -13.02
C GLU A 108 4.61 9.40 -14.18
N ASP A 109 5.25 10.58 -14.14
CA ASP A 109 6.21 10.99 -15.16
C ASP A 109 7.46 10.10 -15.13
N TRP A 110 7.91 9.74 -13.92
CA TRP A 110 9.03 8.81 -13.75
C TRP A 110 8.67 7.41 -14.26
N LEU A 111 7.48 6.87 -13.93
CA LEU A 111 7.03 5.57 -14.44
C LEU A 111 6.99 5.50 -15.96
N LYS A 112 6.63 6.59 -16.64
CA LYS A 112 6.66 6.68 -18.10
C LYS A 112 8.07 6.74 -18.68
N SER A 113 9.08 7.07 -17.86
CA SER A 113 10.49 7.18 -18.29
C SER A 113 11.24 5.85 -18.25
N ILE A 114 10.73 4.85 -17.55
CA ILE A 114 11.34 3.52 -17.43
C ILE A 114 10.74 2.55 -18.45
N GLU A 115 11.54 1.56 -18.89
CA GLU A 115 11.15 0.63 -19.94
C GLU A 115 10.11 -0.38 -19.43
N ARG A 116 8.89 -0.36 -19.98
CA ARG A 116 7.86 -1.37 -19.73
C ARG A 116 8.26 -2.67 -20.43
N VAL A 117 8.26 -3.79 -19.70
CA VAL A 117 8.54 -5.14 -20.23
C VAL A 117 7.25 -5.93 -20.42
N GLY A 118 6.36 -5.91 -19.45
CA GLY A 118 5.10 -6.60 -19.54
C GLY A 118 4.13 -6.27 -18.41
N THR A 119 2.90 -6.80 -18.54
CA THR A 119 1.83 -6.67 -17.54
C THR A 119 1.05 -7.98 -17.43
N LEU A 120 0.50 -8.22 -16.25
CA LEU A 120 -0.51 -9.25 -16.00
C LEU A 120 -1.68 -8.60 -15.27
N GLY A 121 -2.88 -8.67 -15.84
CA GLY A 121 -3.99 -7.93 -15.25
C GLY A 121 -5.38 -8.35 -15.67
N VAL A 122 -6.33 -7.64 -15.07
CA VAL A 122 -7.77 -7.81 -15.22
C VAL A 122 -8.35 -6.48 -15.70
N TYR A 123 -9.16 -6.55 -16.74
CA TYR A 123 -9.67 -5.36 -17.45
C TYR A 123 -11.18 -5.50 -17.66
N SER A 124 -11.93 -4.46 -17.37
CA SER A 124 -13.33 -4.39 -17.74
C SER A 124 -13.46 -4.53 -19.26
N LYS A 125 -14.51 -5.20 -19.71
CA LYS A 125 -14.81 -5.33 -21.15
C LYS A 125 -14.91 -4.00 -21.89
N ASP A 126 -15.16 -2.91 -21.17
CA ASP A 126 -15.36 -1.58 -21.75
C ASP A 126 -14.04 -0.86 -22.11
N VAL A 127 -12.89 -1.38 -21.64
CA VAL A 127 -11.55 -0.77 -21.87
C VAL A 127 -10.60 -1.66 -22.67
N ILE A 128 -11.01 -2.86 -23.09
CA ILE A 128 -10.13 -3.80 -23.77
C ILE A 128 -9.64 -3.33 -25.16
N ASP A 129 -10.32 -2.38 -25.77
CA ASP A 129 -9.87 -1.80 -27.05
C ASP A 129 -8.70 -0.83 -26.86
N ASP A 130 -8.41 -0.41 -25.64
CA ASP A 130 -7.36 0.55 -25.28
C ASP A 130 -6.14 -0.10 -24.57
N LEU A 131 -6.01 -1.44 -24.63
CA LEU A 131 -4.98 -2.19 -23.90
C LEU A 131 -3.55 -1.67 -24.19
N ASP A 132 -3.20 -1.36 -25.42
CA ASP A 132 -1.87 -0.80 -25.75
C ASP A 132 -1.58 0.46 -24.92
N SER A 133 -2.56 1.35 -24.84
CA SER A 133 -2.44 2.62 -24.11
C SER A 133 -2.39 2.42 -22.59
N ILE A 134 -3.21 1.50 -22.06
CA ILE A 134 -3.32 1.23 -20.62
C ILE A 134 -2.08 0.49 -20.14
N THR A 135 -1.65 -0.54 -20.84
CA THR A 135 -0.56 -1.40 -20.40
C THR A 135 0.83 -0.89 -20.76
N GLY A 136 0.93 -0.06 -21.80
CA GLY A 136 2.22 0.31 -22.40
C GLY A 136 2.90 -0.87 -23.13
N CYS A 137 2.14 -1.92 -23.47
CA CYS A 137 2.57 -3.11 -24.20
C CYS A 137 1.91 -3.16 -25.58
N ASN A 138 2.50 -3.90 -26.51
CA ASN A 138 2.02 -3.99 -27.90
C ASN A 138 1.67 -5.40 -28.36
N GLU A 139 1.71 -6.39 -27.47
CA GLU A 139 1.17 -7.72 -27.68
C GLU A 139 0.38 -8.16 -26.45
N HIS A 140 -0.84 -8.69 -26.67
CA HIS A 140 -1.79 -9.07 -25.63
C HIS A 140 -2.29 -10.49 -25.84
N LYS A 141 -2.07 -11.33 -24.84
CA LYS A 141 -2.57 -12.70 -24.79
C LYS A 141 -3.73 -12.76 -23.81
N GLU A 142 -4.95 -13.01 -24.33
CA GLU A 142 -6.10 -13.28 -23.47
C GLU A 142 -5.92 -14.61 -22.74
N LEU A 143 -6.05 -14.58 -21.40
CA LEU A 143 -5.93 -15.75 -20.54
C LEU A 143 -7.29 -16.33 -20.18
N GLY A 144 -8.34 -15.52 -20.20
CA GLY A 144 -9.71 -15.92 -19.89
C GLY A 144 -10.62 -14.74 -19.58
N THR A 145 -11.82 -15.08 -19.08
CA THR A 145 -12.88 -14.13 -18.77
C THR A 145 -13.47 -14.48 -17.40
N SER A 146 -13.89 -13.48 -16.62
CA SER A 146 -14.59 -13.68 -15.35
C SER A 146 -15.91 -14.44 -15.54
N GLU A 147 -16.40 -15.11 -14.50
CA GLU A 147 -17.63 -15.91 -14.59
C GLU A 147 -18.85 -15.10 -15.04
N ASP A 148 -18.94 -13.84 -14.61
CA ASP A 148 -20.02 -12.91 -15.00
C ASP A 148 -19.83 -12.29 -16.40
N GLY A 149 -18.67 -12.54 -17.04
CA GLY A 149 -18.34 -12.03 -18.38
C GLY A 149 -18.03 -10.52 -18.44
N ASN A 150 -17.87 -9.85 -17.31
CA ASN A 150 -17.62 -8.41 -17.28
C ASN A 150 -16.14 -8.04 -17.33
N TYR A 151 -15.25 -8.97 -16.99
CA TYR A 151 -13.82 -8.76 -16.97
C TYR A 151 -13.08 -9.79 -17.82
N LYS A 152 -11.97 -9.36 -18.40
CA LYS A 152 -11.05 -10.21 -19.15
C LYS A 152 -9.64 -10.13 -18.55
N TYR A 153 -8.93 -11.24 -18.62
CA TYR A 153 -7.58 -11.41 -18.10
C TYR A 153 -6.59 -11.43 -19.25
N TYR A 154 -5.55 -10.59 -19.13
CA TYR A 154 -4.51 -10.51 -20.16
C TYR A 154 -3.12 -10.59 -19.54
N LEU A 155 -2.24 -11.33 -20.22
CA LEU A 155 -0.80 -11.20 -20.13
C LEU A 155 -0.35 -10.39 -21.35
N SER A 156 0.34 -9.29 -21.10
CA SER A 156 0.79 -8.42 -22.19
C SER A 156 2.30 -8.23 -22.12
N ILE A 157 2.95 -8.16 -23.27
CA ILE A 157 4.38 -7.93 -23.38
C ILE A 157 4.67 -6.75 -24.32
N ASN A 158 5.78 -6.08 -24.05
CA ASN A 158 6.36 -5.11 -24.97
C ASN A 158 7.38 -5.82 -25.84
N LYS A 159 7.05 -6.08 -27.11
CA LYS A 159 7.95 -6.74 -28.07
C LYS A 159 9.21 -5.96 -28.39
N ASP A 160 9.25 -4.67 -28.07
CA ASP A 160 10.43 -3.82 -28.27
C ASP A 160 11.42 -3.95 -27.11
N ALA A 161 11.02 -4.58 -25.99
CA ALA A 161 11.90 -4.88 -24.86
C ALA A 161 12.80 -6.09 -25.16
N GLU A 162 13.82 -6.30 -24.33
CA GLU A 162 14.73 -7.44 -24.48
C GLU A 162 13.98 -8.78 -24.36
N SER A 163 14.23 -9.70 -25.33
CA SER A 163 13.51 -10.98 -25.40
C SER A 163 13.69 -11.84 -24.16
N ASP A 164 14.85 -11.80 -23.51
CA ASP A 164 15.13 -12.57 -22.31
C ASP A 164 14.21 -12.16 -21.14
N LEU A 165 13.83 -10.88 -21.08
CA LEU A 165 12.94 -10.34 -20.06
C LEU A 165 11.48 -10.66 -20.38
N THR A 166 11.06 -10.52 -21.65
CA THR A 166 9.69 -10.85 -22.05
C THR A 166 9.41 -12.33 -21.94
N ASP A 167 10.41 -13.19 -22.23
CA ASP A 167 10.31 -14.65 -22.07
C ASP A 167 10.04 -15.05 -20.60
N GLU A 168 10.58 -14.31 -19.63
CA GLU A 168 10.29 -14.58 -18.20
C GLU A 168 8.85 -14.17 -17.83
N ILE A 169 8.35 -13.06 -18.38
CA ILE A 169 6.95 -12.66 -18.19
C ILE A 169 5.99 -13.71 -18.77
N GLU A 170 6.30 -14.27 -19.94
CA GLU A 170 5.46 -15.29 -20.58
C GLU A 170 5.41 -16.63 -19.81
N LYS A 171 6.38 -16.90 -18.91
CA LYS A 171 6.41 -18.08 -18.06
C LYS A 171 5.58 -17.95 -16.78
N ILE A 172 5.01 -16.79 -16.49
CA ILE A 172 4.19 -16.61 -15.31
C ILE A 172 3.01 -17.57 -15.35
N GLU A 173 2.90 -18.40 -14.32
CA GLU A 173 1.77 -19.30 -14.17
C GLU A 173 0.58 -18.55 -13.58
N THR A 174 -0.58 -18.65 -14.25
CA THR A 174 -1.78 -17.92 -13.84
C THR A 174 -2.95 -18.87 -13.65
N THR A 175 -3.78 -18.58 -12.65
CA THR A 175 -5.05 -19.26 -12.42
C THR A 175 -6.14 -18.22 -12.23
N ILE A 176 -7.21 -18.35 -12.99
CA ILE A 176 -8.41 -17.53 -12.84
C ILE A 176 -9.33 -18.24 -11.87
N THR A 177 -9.78 -17.53 -10.84
CA THR A 177 -10.69 -18.00 -9.79
C THR A 177 -11.97 -17.16 -9.79
N GLU A 178 -12.94 -17.51 -8.95
CA GLU A 178 -14.11 -16.68 -8.71
C GLU A 178 -13.67 -15.36 -8.05
N MET A 179 -14.20 -14.23 -8.52
CA MET A 179 -13.97 -12.92 -7.91
C MET A 179 -14.81 -12.80 -6.63
N THR A 180 -14.21 -12.34 -5.56
CA THR A 180 -14.98 -11.95 -4.38
C THR A 180 -15.69 -10.62 -4.62
N ALA A 181 -16.72 -10.31 -3.81
CA ALA A 181 -17.46 -9.06 -3.93
C ALA A 181 -16.50 -7.86 -3.79
N PHE A 182 -16.66 -6.90 -4.69
CA PHE A 182 -15.89 -5.66 -4.67
C PHE A 182 -16.15 -4.86 -3.40
N ASP A 183 -15.08 -4.40 -2.75
CA ASP A 183 -15.11 -3.57 -1.55
C ASP A 183 -14.35 -2.26 -1.80
N PRO A 184 -15.05 -1.12 -1.94
CA PRO A 184 -14.41 0.15 -2.27
C PRO A 184 -13.51 0.70 -1.15
N SER A 185 -13.49 0.10 0.03
CA SER A 185 -12.59 0.46 1.12
C SER A 185 -11.22 -0.22 1.04
N LYS A 186 -11.02 -1.12 0.06
CA LYS A 186 -9.81 -1.94 -0.09
C LYS A 186 -9.21 -1.80 -1.48
N SER A 187 -7.91 -2.00 -1.59
CA SER A 187 -7.27 -2.20 -2.90
C SER A 187 -7.74 -3.53 -3.50
N VAL A 188 -7.89 -3.58 -4.82
CA VAL A 188 -8.19 -4.83 -5.52
C VAL A 188 -7.03 -5.82 -5.48
N PHE A 189 -5.83 -5.35 -5.12
CA PHE A 189 -4.63 -6.15 -4.89
C PHE A 189 -4.46 -6.62 -3.44
N ASP A 190 -5.44 -6.41 -2.58
CA ASP A 190 -5.40 -6.95 -1.22
C ASP A 190 -5.33 -8.48 -1.27
N MET A 191 -4.30 -9.02 -0.67
CA MET A 191 -4.14 -10.45 -0.48
C MET A 191 -4.59 -10.84 0.93
N PRO A 192 -5.18 -12.02 1.09
CA PRO A 192 -5.35 -12.58 2.43
C PRO A 192 -3.95 -12.66 3.08
N ALA A 193 -3.76 -12.01 4.21
CA ALA A 193 -2.52 -12.18 4.95
C ALA A 193 -2.35 -13.67 5.27
N GLU A 194 -1.16 -14.25 5.05
CA GLU A 194 -0.88 -15.67 5.33
C GLU A 194 -1.20 -16.06 6.78
N ASN A 195 -1.23 -15.06 7.67
CA ASN A 195 -1.59 -15.21 9.08
C ASN A 195 -2.81 -14.37 9.47
N ALA A 196 -3.58 -13.83 8.48
CA ALA A 196 -4.81 -13.16 8.82
C ALA A 196 -5.71 -14.14 9.52
N ASN A 197 -6.05 -13.86 10.76
CA ASN A 197 -7.13 -14.54 11.44
C ASN A 197 -8.43 -13.82 11.01
N PRO A 198 -9.19 -14.36 10.01
CA PRO A 198 -10.43 -13.73 9.57
C PRO A 198 -11.48 -13.69 10.67
N ASP A 199 -11.28 -14.49 11.73
CA ASP A 199 -12.12 -14.55 12.94
C ASP A 199 -11.60 -13.58 14.04
N ALA A 200 -10.56 -12.77 13.76
CA ALA A 200 -10.12 -11.74 14.70
C ALA A 200 -11.12 -10.58 14.75
N GLU A 201 -12.24 -10.83 15.42
CA GLU A 201 -13.28 -9.82 15.67
C GLU A 201 -12.86 -8.78 16.72
N ASN A 202 -11.65 -8.89 17.26
CA ASN A 202 -11.15 -7.98 18.30
C ASN A 202 -9.65 -7.69 18.10
N VAL A 203 -9.20 -6.60 18.71
CA VAL A 203 -7.80 -6.15 18.64
C VAL A 203 -6.85 -7.06 19.43
N GLY A 204 -7.37 -7.88 20.31
CA GLY A 204 -6.60 -8.74 21.21
C GLY A 204 -6.01 -8.00 22.42
N ALA A 205 -5.38 -8.75 23.31
CA ALA A 205 -4.63 -8.17 24.43
C ALA A 205 -3.26 -7.71 23.94
N PHE A 206 -2.83 -6.51 24.36
CA PHE A 206 -1.53 -5.96 24.01
C PHE A 206 -0.91 -5.17 25.17
N GLU A 207 0.39 -5.01 25.10
CA GLU A 207 1.19 -4.15 25.99
C GLU A 207 2.14 -3.34 25.13
N THR A 208 1.92 -2.03 25.00
CA THR A 208 2.71 -1.17 24.11
C THR A 208 2.94 0.22 24.71
N THR A 209 3.59 1.07 23.95
CA THR A 209 3.70 2.51 24.23
C THR A 209 3.08 3.33 23.10
N ASP A 210 2.71 4.57 23.42
CA ASP A 210 2.52 5.56 22.37
C ASP A 210 3.89 6.08 21.88
N ILE A 211 3.87 6.88 20.83
CA ILE A 211 5.07 7.50 20.25
C ILE A 211 5.80 8.45 21.19
N ASP A 212 5.19 8.85 22.32
CA ASP A 212 5.77 9.70 23.36
C ASP A 212 6.31 8.88 24.55
N GLY A 213 6.21 7.52 24.49
CA GLY A 213 6.71 6.60 25.49
C GLY A 213 5.76 6.33 26.66
N ASN A 214 4.49 6.74 26.58
CA ASN A 214 3.49 6.39 27.60
C ASN A 214 2.99 4.97 27.39
N ALA A 215 2.88 4.18 28.47
CA ALA A 215 2.43 2.78 28.40
C ALA A 215 0.92 2.67 28.18
N TYR A 216 0.53 1.75 27.31
CA TYR A 216 -0.84 1.43 26.97
C TYR A 216 -1.07 -0.09 26.93
N THR A 217 -2.28 -0.48 27.28
CA THR A 217 -2.80 -1.85 27.10
C THR A 217 -4.18 -1.76 26.45
N GLU A 218 -4.81 -2.90 26.16
CA GLU A 218 -6.19 -2.99 25.67
C GLU A 218 -7.20 -2.23 26.55
N LYS A 219 -6.83 -1.89 27.79
CA LYS A 219 -7.68 -1.10 28.71
C LYS A 219 -7.95 0.31 28.21
N VAL A 220 -7.16 0.82 27.26
CA VAL A 220 -7.43 2.12 26.61
C VAL A 220 -8.84 2.19 26.02
N PHE A 221 -9.37 1.05 25.57
CA PHE A 221 -10.73 0.95 25.04
C PHE A 221 -11.81 0.99 26.14
N SER A 222 -11.47 0.59 27.36
CA SER A 222 -12.41 0.58 28.49
C SER A 222 -12.70 1.97 29.07
N ASP A 223 -11.95 2.99 28.64
CA ASP A 223 -12.17 4.37 29.08
C ASP A 223 -13.33 5.05 28.32
N TYR A 224 -13.84 4.39 27.26
CA TYR A 224 -14.90 4.90 26.38
C TYR A 224 -15.98 3.85 26.15
N ASP A 225 -17.16 4.29 25.76
CA ASP A 225 -18.26 3.42 25.33
C ASP A 225 -18.03 2.91 23.90
N LEU A 226 -17.24 3.65 23.10
CA LEU A 226 -16.87 3.34 21.72
C LEU A 226 -15.53 3.99 21.42
N THR A 227 -14.61 3.28 20.79
CA THR A 227 -13.34 3.84 20.34
C THR A 227 -13.16 3.66 18.83
N LEU A 228 -12.89 4.74 18.11
CA LEU A 228 -12.41 4.69 16.75
C LEU A 228 -10.91 4.39 16.77
N VAL A 229 -10.50 3.28 16.17
CA VAL A 229 -9.10 2.94 15.93
C VAL A 229 -8.77 3.29 14.50
N ASN A 230 -7.86 4.23 14.30
CA ASN A 230 -7.37 4.66 12.99
C ASN A 230 -5.98 4.10 12.75
N CYS A 231 -5.85 3.20 11.78
CA CYS A 231 -4.58 2.61 11.36
C CYS A 231 -4.00 3.41 10.21
N PHE A 232 -2.77 3.86 10.35
CA PHE A 232 -2.11 4.70 9.36
C PHE A 232 -0.61 4.42 9.26
N THR A 233 -0.01 4.88 8.17
CA THR A 233 1.46 4.90 8.00
C THR A 233 1.94 6.35 7.89
N THR A 234 3.17 6.59 8.30
CA THR A 234 3.74 7.97 8.32
C THR A 234 3.94 8.57 6.93
N TRP A 235 3.92 7.75 5.89
CA TRP A 235 4.06 8.17 4.48
C TRP A 235 2.71 8.35 3.76
N CYS A 236 1.60 8.01 4.38
CA CYS A 236 0.27 8.02 3.77
C CYS A 236 -0.33 9.44 3.79
N SER A 237 -0.34 10.14 2.67
CA SER A 237 -0.91 11.50 2.57
C SER A 237 -2.39 11.59 2.95
N PRO A 238 -3.29 10.70 2.47
CA PRO A 238 -4.69 10.71 2.92
C PRO A 238 -4.82 10.57 4.43
N CYS A 239 -3.99 9.69 5.05
CA CYS A 239 -3.99 9.49 6.49
C CYS A 239 -3.65 10.78 7.25
N VAL A 240 -2.60 11.48 6.81
CA VAL A 240 -2.19 12.76 7.45
C VAL A 240 -3.26 13.83 7.28
N ASN A 241 -3.91 13.88 6.13
CA ASN A 241 -4.94 14.87 5.85
C ASN A 241 -6.19 14.71 6.73
N GLU A 242 -6.55 13.48 7.13
CA GLU A 242 -7.71 13.24 7.99
C GLU A 242 -7.43 13.44 9.50
N MET A 243 -6.15 13.42 9.91
CA MET A 243 -5.77 13.54 11.33
C MET A 243 -6.41 14.74 12.05
N PRO A 244 -6.41 15.97 11.51
CA PRO A 244 -7.05 17.11 12.17
C PRO A 244 -8.56 16.94 12.37
N ASP A 245 -9.25 16.30 11.41
CA ASP A 245 -10.68 16.05 11.52
C ASP A 245 -10.98 14.95 12.55
N LEU A 246 -10.13 13.92 12.64
CA LEU A 246 -10.22 12.91 13.69
C LEU A 246 -9.96 13.51 15.08
N ASP A 247 -9.02 14.45 15.21
CA ASP A 247 -8.80 15.15 16.48
C ASP A 247 -9.98 16.02 16.87
N LYS A 248 -10.56 16.71 15.92
CA LYS A 248 -11.80 17.49 16.14
C LYS A 248 -12.93 16.58 16.63
N LEU A 249 -13.13 15.42 15.99
CA LEU A 249 -14.09 14.42 16.44
C LEU A 249 -13.78 13.97 17.88
N TYR A 250 -12.52 13.65 18.18
CA TYR A 250 -12.09 13.27 19.52
C TYR A 250 -12.41 14.34 20.56
N GLN A 251 -12.06 15.61 20.31
CA GLN A 251 -12.33 16.71 21.22
C GLN A 251 -13.84 16.94 21.46
N GLU A 252 -14.67 16.76 20.44
CA GLU A 252 -16.12 16.94 20.56
C GLU A 252 -16.84 15.78 21.25
N MET A 253 -16.27 14.57 21.15
CA MET A 253 -16.98 13.34 21.53
C MET A 253 -16.41 12.61 22.75
N LYS A 254 -15.18 12.91 23.17
CA LYS A 254 -14.55 12.21 24.32
C LYS A 254 -15.36 12.30 25.61
N GLU A 255 -15.96 13.46 25.89
CA GLU A 255 -16.82 13.66 27.07
C GLU A 255 -18.20 12.96 26.93
N LYS A 256 -18.49 12.42 25.75
CA LYS A 256 -19.70 11.65 25.43
C LYS A 256 -19.44 10.16 25.31
N GLY A 257 -18.26 9.71 25.74
CA GLY A 257 -17.88 8.31 25.74
C GLY A 257 -17.31 7.79 24.42
N VAL A 258 -16.88 8.67 23.49
CA VAL A 258 -16.22 8.23 22.23
C VAL A 258 -14.75 8.59 22.25
N GLY A 259 -13.89 7.59 22.17
CA GLY A 259 -12.44 7.71 22.07
C GLY A 259 -11.95 7.65 20.61
N VAL A 260 -10.73 8.13 20.40
CA VAL A 260 -9.95 7.92 19.16
C VAL A 260 -8.55 7.45 19.55
N VAL A 261 -8.06 6.45 18.85
CA VAL A 261 -6.70 5.90 19.00
C VAL A 261 -6.09 5.74 17.61
N GLY A 262 -4.91 6.28 17.38
CA GLY A 262 -4.13 6.01 16.18
C GLY A 262 -3.19 4.82 16.37
N MET A 263 -3.02 4.00 15.34
CA MET A 263 -2.00 2.94 15.26
C MET A 263 -1.02 3.28 14.16
N VAL A 264 0.26 3.46 14.50
CA VAL A 264 1.34 3.81 13.56
C VAL A 264 1.93 2.51 12.99
N ILE A 265 1.33 1.98 11.94
CA ILE A 265 1.59 0.62 11.45
C ILE A 265 3.03 0.44 10.97
N ASP A 266 3.60 1.42 10.29
CA ASP A 266 4.97 1.39 9.79
C ASP A 266 6.05 1.66 10.86
N SER A 267 5.66 1.81 12.14
CA SER A 267 6.60 1.99 13.26
C SER A 267 7.21 0.69 13.78
N VAL A 268 6.79 -0.46 13.26
CA VAL A 268 7.36 -1.77 13.59
C VAL A 268 7.71 -2.54 12.33
N GLY A 269 8.86 -3.23 12.36
CA GLY A 269 9.27 -4.14 11.30
C GLY A 269 8.53 -5.49 11.37
N GLU A 270 8.73 -6.32 10.35
CA GLU A 270 8.16 -7.68 10.30
C GLU A 270 8.61 -8.58 11.47
N ASP A 271 9.77 -8.32 12.03
CA ASP A 271 10.32 -9.01 13.21
C ASP A 271 9.77 -8.47 14.54
N GLY A 272 8.85 -7.50 14.51
CA GLY A 272 8.27 -6.87 15.67
C GLY A 272 9.18 -5.84 16.35
N THR A 273 10.32 -5.49 15.74
CA THR A 273 11.20 -4.43 16.28
C THR A 273 10.65 -3.05 15.94
N THR A 274 10.75 -2.13 16.90
CA THR A 274 10.33 -0.74 16.71
C THR A 274 11.35 0.00 15.83
N ASP A 275 10.87 0.68 14.80
CA ASP A 275 11.65 1.60 13.98
C ASP A 275 11.62 3.00 14.61
N GLU A 276 12.70 3.33 15.30
CA GLU A 276 12.86 4.61 16.00
C GLU A 276 12.81 5.83 15.07
N ASP A 277 13.18 5.69 13.81
CA ASP A 277 13.16 6.81 12.86
C ASP A 277 11.72 7.04 12.37
N THR A 278 10.94 5.99 12.16
CA THR A 278 9.50 6.11 11.89
C THR A 278 8.74 6.66 13.10
N VAL A 279 9.10 6.28 14.33
CA VAL A 279 8.53 6.89 15.54
C VAL A 279 8.80 8.41 15.57
N LYS A 280 10.00 8.86 15.21
CA LYS A 280 10.32 10.30 15.09
C LYS A 280 9.49 11.00 14.02
N LYS A 281 9.27 10.35 12.86
CA LYS A 281 8.36 10.84 11.82
C LYS A 281 6.94 11.03 12.36
N ALA A 282 6.42 10.04 13.07
CA ALA A 282 5.10 10.11 13.70
C ALA A 282 5.00 11.25 14.74
N GLN A 283 6.06 11.49 15.53
CA GLN A 283 6.12 12.62 16.46
C GLN A 283 6.07 13.98 15.74
N ILE A 284 6.79 14.12 14.62
CA ILE A 284 6.72 15.31 13.77
C ILE A 284 5.33 15.51 13.18
N LEU A 285 4.71 14.44 12.69
CA LEU A 285 3.32 14.49 12.19
C LEU A 285 2.35 14.93 13.29
N LYS A 286 2.46 14.35 14.50
CA LYS A 286 1.66 14.74 15.67
C LYS A 286 1.79 16.22 15.98
N GLU A 287 3.03 16.74 16.01
CA GLU A 287 3.28 18.15 16.25
C GLU A 287 2.69 19.05 15.16
N LYS A 288 2.85 18.65 13.87
CA LYS A 288 2.40 19.44 12.72
C LYS A 288 0.88 19.44 12.54
N THR A 289 0.22 18.31 12.77
CA THR A 289 -1.23 18.18 12.65
C THR A 289 -1.97 18.63 13.91
N GLY A 290 -1.26 18.72 15.04
CA GLY A 290 -1.81 19.15 16.32
C GLY A 290 -2.72 18.13 17.00
N VAL A 291 -2.70 16.85 16.59
CA VAL A 291 -3.54 15.80 17.16
C VAL A 291 -3.19 15.50 18.60
N THR A 292 -4.22 15.27 19.42
CA THR A 292 -4.11 15.08 20.87
C THR A 292 -4.52 13.68 21.33
N TYR A 293 -5.14 12.88 20.48
CA TYR A 293 -5.40 11.47 20.78
C TYR A 293 -4.10 10.65 20.73
N PRO A 294 -4.03 9.53 21.47
CA PRO A 294 -2.81 8.71 21.51
C PRO A 294 -2.51 8.05 20.17
N LEU A 295 -1.23 8.07 19.79
CA LEU A 295 -0.70 7.37 18.63
C LEU A 295 0.17 6.20 19.12
N LEU A 296 -0.36 4.98 19.02
CA LEU A 296 0.25 3.78 19.57
C LEU A 296 1.21 3.12 18.57
N ILE A 297 2.26 2.52 19.12
CA ILE A 297 3.16 1.63 18.38
C ILE A 297 2.55 0.22 18.44
N PRO A 298 2.31 -0.47 17.32
CA PRO A 298 1.85 -1.86 17.34
C PRO A 298 2.80 -2.79 18.09
N ASP A 299 2.26 -3.75 18.84
CA ASP A 299 3.03 -4.85 19.41
C ASP A 299 2.66 -6.20 18.78
N ALA A 300 3.35 -7.28 19.17
CA ALA A 300 3.06 -8.61 18.66
C ALA A 300 1.61 -9.06 18.91
N GLY A 301 0.98 -8.60 20.01
CA GLY A 301 -0.41 -8.95 20.34
C GLY A 301 -1.40 -8.37 19.34
N ASN A 302 -1.32 -7.07 19.07
CA ASN A 302 -2.21 -6.43 18.09
C ASN A 302 -1.81 -6.70 16.64
N MET A 303 -0.52 -6.95 16.33
CA MET A 303 -0.07 -7.38 15.01
C MET A 303 -0.58 -8.77 14.62
N ASN A 304 -0.80 -9.67 15.58
CA ASN A 304 -1.39 -10.99 15.34
C ASN A 304 -2.93 -10.99 15.39
N GLY A 305 -3.56 -9.85 15.72
CA GLY A 305 -5.01 -9.69 15.79
C GLY A 305 -5.60 -9.01 14.55
N ARG A 306 -6.55 -8.08 14.78
CA ARG A 306 -7.27 -7.35 13.72
C ARG A 306 -6.35 -6.55 12.76
N ILE A 307 -5.17 -6.13 13.23
CA ILE A 307 -4.24 -5.28 12.50
C ILE A 307 -3.35 -6.07 11.52
N SER A 308 -3.14 -7.36 11.76
CA SER A 308 -2.20 -8.18 10.99
C SER A 308 -2.50 -8.30 9.49
N GLY A 309 -3.75 -8.04 9.09
CA GLY A 309 -4.19 -8.17 7.69
C GLY A 309 -4.35 -6.85 6.95
N LEU A 310 -3.90 -5.73 7.54
CA LEU A 310 -4.08 -4.42 6.91
C LEU A 310 -3.07 -4.23 5.78
N SER A 311 -3.55 -3.95 4.58
CA SER A 311 -2.75 -3.75 3.36
C SER A 311 -2.99 -2.39 2.71
N SER A 312 -4.05 -1.66 3.10
CA SER A 312 -4.36 -0.32 2.62
C SER A 312 -4.54 0.68 3.76
N PHE A 313 -4.22 1.96 3.52
CA PHE A 313 -4.28 3.02 4.53
C PHE A 313 -4.86 4.32 3.95
N PRO A 314 -5.63 5.10 4.76
CA PRO A 314 -6.02 4.79 6.14
C PRO A 314 -7.07 3.68 6.23
N GLU A 315 -7.04 2.91 7.32
CA GLU A 315 -8.15 2.03 7.69
C GLU A 315 -8.62 2.35 9.09
N SER A 316 -9.93 2.45 9.28
CA SER A 316 -10.54 2.73 10.59
C SER A 316 -11.60 1.71 10.94
N PHE A 317 -11.65 1.32 12.22
CA PHE A 317 -12.67 0.44 12.76
C PHE A 317 -13.05 0.85 14.20
N PHE A 318 -14.16 0.33 14.69
CA PHE A 318 -14.64 0.60 16.03
C PHE A 318 -14.39 -0.59 16.98
N VAL A 319 -14.04 -0.26 18.24
CA VAL A 319 -13.89 -1.18 19.37
C VAL A 319 -14.83 -0.76 20.45
#